data_b961e4bb916d82f277cc9b10f53012bb
#
_entry.id   b961e4bb916d82f277cc9b10f53012bb
#
_cell.length_a   1.000
_cell.length_b   1.000
_cell.length_c   1.000
_cell.angle_alpha   90.00
_cell.angle_beta   90.00
_cell.angle_gamma   90.00
#
_symmetry.space_group_name_H-M   'P 1'
#
loop_
_entity.id
_entity.type
_entity.pdbx_description
1 polymer ?
#
loop_
_entity_poly.entity_id
_entity_poly.type
_entity_poly.pdbx_seq_one_letter_code
_entity_poly.pdbx_strand_id
1 'polypeptide(L)'
;MSTVTERANYNVKYVDYEEFAKKILNYTSVPYQIEIQPGREKGKALCWMQCPYCYGGSAKNSGDRLPVERYKEIIKEVASGPNGRIEKLILAGYATDPLNYEHFDQLFETSVKNNFITGMHTKLLKISNKFLEIISDESIRDKSYVSVSVDAGKKESYNVTHGIKSTLDILGKIFKNIENVKKKKVIR
;
A
#
# COMPACT_ATOMS: atom_id res chain seq x y z
N MET A 1 3.43 -1.97 30.24
CA MET A 1 4.47 -1.91 29.17
C MET A 1 4.26 -3.12 28.30
N SER A 2 3.78 -2.96 27.05
CA SER A 2 3.71 -4.07 26.10
C SER A 2 5.14 -4.48 25.73
N THR A 3 5.42 -5.75 25.76
CA THR A 3 6.72 -6.31 25.39
C THR A 3 7.00 -6.00 23.91
N VAL A 4 8.26 -5.89 23.53
CA VAL A 4 8.70 -5.64 22.14
C VAL A 4 8.07 -6.65 21.17
N THR A 5 7.77 -7.86 21.63
CA THR A 5 7.14 -8.93 20.87
C THR A 5 5.69 -8.63 20.47
N GLU A 6 4.91 -7.92 21.31
CA GLU A 6 3.53 -7.55 20.97
C GLU A 6 3.46 -6.42 19.95
N ARG A 7 4.46 -5.53 19.92
CA ARG A 7 4.54 -4.44 18.91
C ARG A 7 4.93 -4.95 17.53
N ALA A 8 5.68 -6.01 17.46
CA ALA A 8 6.14 -6.62 16.22
C ALA A 8 5.04 -7.37 15.46
N ASN A 9 4.01 -7.84 16.15
CA ASN A 9 2.85 -8.52 15.52
C ASN A 9 1.94 -7.59 14.70
N TYR A 10 2.17 -6.28 14.73
CA TYR A 10 1.25 -5.33 14.11
C TYR A 10 1.37 -5.22 12.60
N ASN A 11 2.52 -5.53 11.98
CA ASN A 11 2.69 -5.27 10.55
C ASN A 11 3.63 -6.19 9.79
N VAL A 12 4.31 -7.09 10.45
CA VAL A 12 5.23 -8.00 9.79
C VAL A 12 4.99 -9.37 10.38
N LYS A 13 4.35 -10.26 9.61
CA LYS A 13 4.61 -11.66 9.87
C LYS A 13 6.11 -11.83 9.73
N TYR A 14 6.77 -12.15 10.81
CA TYR A 14 8.18 -12.52 10.75
C TYR A 14 8.30 -13.65 9.76
N VAL A 15 9.07 -13.42 8.73
CA VAL A 15 9.56 -14.49 7.89
C VAL A 15 10.44 -15.33 8.80
N ASP A 16 10.12 -16.61 8.94
CA ASP A 16 11.09 -17.55 9.49
C ASP A 16 12.26 -17.61 8.52
N TYR A 17 13.31 -16.87 8.84
CA TYR A 17 14.49 -16.76 7.98
C TYR A 17 15.19 -18.10 7.77
N GLU A 18 15.13 -19.03 8.72
CA GLU A 18 15.71 -20.36 8.55
C GLU A 18 14.89 -21.19 7.55
N GLU A 19 13.57 -21.17 7.66
CA GLU A 19 12.69 -21.85 6.71
C GLU A 19 12.82 -21.23 5.32
N PHE A 20 12.88 -19.90 5.24
CA PHE A 20 13.06 -19.19 3.99
C PHE A 20 14.41 -19.50 3.36
N ALA A 21 15.49 -19.51 4.12
CA ALA A 21 16.82 -19.90 3.64
C ALA A 21 16.85 -21.34 3.11
N LYS A 22 16.21 -22.28 3.79
CA LYS A 22 16.07 -23.67 3.31
C LYS A 22 15.33 -23.75 1.97
N LYS A 23 14.25 -22.99 1.82
CA LYS A 23 13.50 -22.91 0.56
C LYS A 23 14.33 -22.33 -0.57
N ILE A 24 15.14 -21.30 -0.32
CA ILE A 24 16.06 -20.72 -1.32
C ILE A 24 17.10 -21.76 -1.73
N LEU A 25 17.74 -22.42 -0.79
CA LEU A 25 18.78 -23.42 -1.04
C LEU A 25 18.26 -24.61 -1.85
N ASN A 26 17.01 -24.98 -1.67
CA ASN A 26 16.35 -26.06 -2.37
C ASN A 26 15.67 -25.63 -3.68
N TYR A 27 15.83 -24.38 -4.12
CA TYR A 27 15.17 -23.81 -5.29
C TYR A 27 13.63 -23.93 -5.29
N THR A 28 13.04 -24.02 -4.10
CA THR A 28 11.59 -24.12 -3.89
C THR A 28 10.99 -22.85 -3.32
N SER A 29 11.79 -21.78 -3.19
CA SER A 29 11.31 -20.53 -2.62
C SER A 29 10.48 -19.76 -3.63
N VAL A 30 9.36 -19.24 -3.15
CA VAL A 30 8.63 -18.18 -3.83
C VAL A 30 8.82 -16.87 -3.03
N PRO A 31 8.72 -15.71 -3.66
CA PRO A 31 8.71 -14.45 -2.91
C PRO A 31 7.62 -14.49 -1.84
N TYR A 32 7.95 -14.06 -0.62
CA TYR A 32 6.94 -13.94 0.44
C TYR A 32 5.91 -12.85 0.13
N GLN A 33 6.36 -11.82 -0.55
CA GLN A 33 5.59 -10.61 -0.81
C GLN A 33 5.82 -10.16 -2.25
N ILE A 34 4.78 -9.65 -2.87
CA ILE A 34 4.87 -8.85 -4.10
C ILE A 34 4.33 -7.46 -3.88
N GLU A 35 4.80 -6.52 -4.67
CA GLU A 35 4.29 -5.16 -4.70
C GLU A 35 3.76 -4.84 -6.10
N ILE A 36 2.54 -4.32 -6.17
CA ILE A 36 1.93 -3.82 -7.40
C ILE A 36 1.89 -2.30 -7.32
N GLN A 37 2.51 -1.66 -8.29
CA GLN A 37 2.54 -0.21 -8.46
C GLN A 37 1.79 0.16 -9.75
N PRO A 38 0.49 0.46 -9.69
CA PRO A 38 -0.30 0.73 -10.90
C PRO A 38 0.21 1.89 -11.76
N GLY A 39 1.10 2.71 -11.20
CA GLY A 39 1.65 3.84 -11.92
C GLY A 39 0.63 4.95 -12.18
N ARG A 40 1.03 5.92 -12.96
CA ARG A 40 0.16 7.03 -13.36
C ARG A 40 -0.37 6.85 -14.78
N GLU A 41 -1.48 7.46 -15.08
CA GLU A 41 -2.01 7.57 -16.42
C GLU A 41 -1.15 8.51 -17.27
N LYS A 42 -0.91 8.12 -18.53
CA LYS A 42 -0.17 8.95 -19.49
C LYS A 42 -0.80 10.33 -19.60
N GLY A 43 0.02 11.38 -19.54
CA GLY A 43 -0.43 12.76 -19.59
C GLY A 43 -0.97 13.36 -18.29
N LYS A 44 -1.17 12.57 -17.24
CA LYS A 44 -1.52 13.11 -15.91
C LYS A 44 -0.27 13.50 -15.12
N ALA A 45 -0.41 14.51 -14.28
CA ALA A 45 0.67 14.95 -13.41
C ALA A 45 1.18 13.82 -12.52
N LEU A 46 2.47 13.84 -12.24
CA LEU A 46 3.07 13.09 -11.12
C LEU A 46 2.34 13.44 -9.82
N CYS A 47 2.67 12.73 -8.75
CA CYS A 47 2.29 13.17 -7.42
C CYS A 47 2.54 14.67 -7.30
N TRP A 48 1.54 15.43 -6.87
CA TRP A 48 1.65 16.88 -6.72
C TRP A 48 2.60 17.29 -5.59
N MET A 49 3.02 16.37 -4.74
CA MET A 49 4.12 16.54 -3.80
C MET A 49 5.45 16.45 -4.54
N GLN A 50 6.37 17.33 -4.21
CA GLN A 50 7.71 17.39 -4.80
C GLN A 50 8.76 17.02 -3.73
N CYS A 51 8.58 15.86 -3.12
CA CYS A 51 9.47 15.39 -2.07
C CYS A 51 10.91 15.27 -2.61
N PRO A 52 11.91 15.96 -2.02
CA PRO A 52 13.29 15.93 -2.53
C PRO A 52 13.94 14.54 -2.43
N TYR A 53 13.43 13.67 -1.55
CA TYR A 53 13.89 12.29 -1.35
C TYR A 53 13.09 11.25 -2.16
N CYS A 54 12.15 11.67 -3.00
CA CYS A 54 11.31 10.76 -3.75
C CYS A 54 12.10 10.07 -4.87
N TYR A 55 12.29 8.78 -4.79
CA TYR A 55 12.95 8.00 -5.84
C TYR A 55 12.16 8.00 -7.16
N GLY A 56 10.85 8.21 -7.10
CA GLY A 56 9.98 8.37 -8.29
C GLY A 56 10.00 9.78 -8.88
N GLY A 57 10.60 10.75 -8.22
CA GLY A 57 10.63 12.16 -8.67
C GLY A 57 11.39 12.38 -9.98
N SER A 58 12.35 11.51 -10.30
CA SER A 58 13.11 11.52 -11.57
C SER A 58 12.45 10.71 -12.69
N ALA A 59 11.34 10.03 -12.41
CA ALA A 59 10.64 9.24 -13.42
C ALA A 59 10.00 10.15 -14.49
N LYS A 60 10.74 10.37 -15.57
CA LYS A 60 10.31 11.20 -16.70
C LYS A 60 9.14 10.58 -17.48
N ASN A 61 9.06 9.27 -17.49
CA ASN A 61 8.02 8.54 -18.21
C ASN A 61 7.43 7.47 -17.29
N SER A 62 6.15 7.59 -17.00
CA SER A 62 5.39 6.41 -16.62
C SER A 62 5.10 5.66 -17.91
N GLY A 63 5.48 4.41 -17.99
CA GLY A 63 5.04 3.53 -19.06
C GLY A 63 3.51 3.48 -19.15
N ASP A 64 3.01 2.85 -20.20
CA ASP A 64 1.59 2.59 -20.31
C ASP A 64 1.15 1.72 -19.14
N ARG A 65 0.04 2.08 -18.52
CA ARG A 65 -0.58 1.26 -17.48
C ARG A 65 -1.16 -0.01 -18.09
N LEU A 66 -1.05 -1.09 -17.37
CA LEU A 66 -1.82 -2.28 -17.70
C LEU A 66 -3.31 -2.00 -17.50
N PRO A 67 -4.18 -2.62 -18.31
CA PRO A 67 -5.62 -2.65 -18.04
C PRO A 67 -5.88 -3.25 -16.66
N VAL A 68 -6.92 -2.77 -15.96
CA VAL A 68 -7.27 -3.26 -14.63
C VAL A 68 -7.49 -4.77 -14.60
N GLU A 69 -8.05 -5.33 -15.64
CA GLU A 69 -8.29 -6.78 -15.74
C GLU A 69 -6.96 -7.56 -15.76
N ARG A 70 -5.92 -7.03 -16.42
CA ARG A 70 -4.60 -7.67 -16.41
C ARG A 70 -3.96 -7.67 -15.02
N TYR A 71 -4.11 -6.60 -14.25
CA TYR A 71 -3.69 -6.60 -12.84
C TYR A 71 -4.45 -7.65 -12.01
N LYS A 72 -5.76 -7.78 -12.23
CA LYS A 72 -6.57 -8.80 -11.53
C LYS A 72 -6.16 -10.22 -11.91
N GLU A 73 -5.84 -10.46 -13.17
CA GLU A 73 -5.31 -11.75 -13.63
C GLU A 73 -3.98 -12.07 -12.94
N ILE A 74 -3.03 -11.13 -12.94
CA ILE A 74 -1.74 -11.30 -12.25
C ILE A 74 -1.95 -11.63 -10.77
N ILE A 75 -2.86 -10.94 -10.08
CA ILE A 75 -3.18 -11.21 -8.67
C ILE A 75 -3.66 -12.66 -8.50
N LYS A 76 -4.53 -13.14 -9.39
CA LYS A 76 -5.05 -14.52 -9.35
C LYS A 76 -3.97 -15.55 -9.68
N GLU A 77 -3.16 -15.31 -10.73
CA GLU A 77 -2.06 -16.18 -11.14
C GLU A 77 -1.06 -16.36 -9.99
N VAL A 78 -0.71 -15.26 -9.31
CA VAL A 78 0.23 -15.28 -8.19
C VAL A 78 -0.35 -15.95 -6.95
N ALA A 79 -1.68 -15.87 -6.74
CA ALA A 79 -2.35 -16.55 -5.65
C ALA A 79 -2.36 -18.07 -5.79
N SER A 80 -2.27 -18.59 -7.01
CA SER A 80 -2.38 -20.02 -7.36
C SER A 80 -1.08 -20.63 -7.88
N GLY A 81 0.05 -19.96 -7.70
CA GLY A 81 1.34 -20.38 -8.24
C GLY A 81 1.76 -21.81 -7.84
N PRO A 82 2.40 -22.57 -8.76
CA PRO A 82 2.69 -23.98 -8.56
C PRO A 82 3.75 -24.28 -7.50
N ASN A 83 4.60 -23.32 -7.18
CA ASN A 83 5.73 -23.48 -6.25
C ASN A 83 5.43 -22.98 -4.82
N GLY A 84 4.17 -22.78 -4.51
CA GLY A 84 3.75 -22.20 -3.25
C GLY A 84 3.07 -20.85 -3.43
N ARG A 85 2.47 -20.39 -2.37
CA ARG A 85 1.65 -19.19 -2.37
C ARG A 85 2.43 -17.99 -1.87
N ILE A 86 2.40 -16.91 -2.63
CA ILE A 86 2.77 -15.59 -2.10
C ILE A 86 1.71 -15.19 -1.07
N GLU A 87 2.13 -14.86 0.15
CA GLU A 87 1.19 -14.56 1.23
C GLU A 87 0.77 -13.10 1.26
N LYS A 88 1.66 -12.19 0.86
CA LYS A 88 1.47 -10.75 1.02
C LYS A 88 1.48 -10.03 -0.31
N LEU A 89 0.50 -9.17 -0.51
CA LEU A 89 0.43 -8.25 -1.64
C LEU A 89 0.37 -6.81 -1.13
N ILE A 90 1.25 -5.97 -1.65
CA ILE A 90 1.28 -4.54 -1.33
C ILE A 90 0.85 -3.75 -2.56
N LEU A 91 -0.08 -2.83 -2.35
CA LEU A 91 -0.43 -1.81 -3.31
C LEU A 91 0.29 -0.51 -2.94
N ALA A 92 1.19 -0.07 -3.81
CA ALA A 92 1.95 1.15 -3.61
C ALA A 92 1.90 2.03 -4.87
N GLY A 93 2.49 3.19 -4.80
CA GLY A 93 2.59 4.09 -5.93
C GLY A 93 4.04 4.31 -6.35
N TYR A 94 4.30 4.27 -7.65
CA TYR A 94 5.55 4.76 -8.22
C TYR A 94 5.33 6.11 -8.87
N ALA A 95 6.01 7.13 -8.38
CA ALA A 95 5.81 8.53 -8.81
C ALA A 95 4.36 9.04 -8.64
N THR A 96 3.54 8.33 -7.90
CA THR A 96 2.16 8.68 -7.58
C THR A 96 1.73 7.99 -6.28
N ASP A 97 0.57 8.38 -5.75
CA ASP A 97 -0.06 7.67 -4.63
C ASP A 97 -0.99 6.58 -5.20
N PRO A 98 -1.02 5.36 -4.64
CA PRO A 98 -1.85 4.28 -5.15
C PRO A 98 -3.35 4.63 -5.17
N LEU A 99 -3.81 5.47 -4.23
CA LEU A 99 -5.19 5.96 -4.18
C LEU A 99 -5.55 6.94 -5.31
N ASN A 100 -4.58 7.36 -6.12
CA ASN A 100 -4.84 8.11 -7.35
C ASN A 100 -5.21 7.20 -8.53
N TYR A 101 -5.02 5.89 -8.39
CA TYR A 101 -5.44 4.93 -9.40
C TYR A 101 -6.96 4.72 -9.31
N GLU A 102 -7.66 4.96 -10.40
CA GLU A 102 -9.13 4.95 -10.43
C GLU A 102 -9.77 3.60 -10.09
N HIS A 103 -9.04 2.51 -10.35
CA HIS A 103 -9.49 1.15 -10.06
C HIS A 103 -8.84 0.56 -8.80
N PHE A 104 -8.27 1.39 -7.93
CA PHE A 104 -7.60 0.96 -6.71
C PHE A 104 -8.47 0.03 -5.86
N ASP A 105 -9.75 0.41 -5.65
CA ASP A 105 -10.68 -0.38 -4.83
C ASP A 105 -10.89 -1.78 -5.38
N GLN A 106 -10.91 -1.93 -6.70
CA GLN A 106 -11.04 -3.23 -7.37
C GLN A 106 -9.79 -4.11 -7.16
N LEU A 107 -8.59 -3.52 -7.23
CA LEU A 107 -7.35 -4.27 -6.97
C LEU A 107 -7.26 -4.72 -5.53
N PHE A 108 -7.58 -3.82 -4.60
CA PHE A 108 -7.58 -4.12 -3.17
C PHE A 108 -8.57 -5.24 -2.84
N GLU A 109 -9.81 -5.14 -3.32
CA GLU A 109 -10.84 -6.16 -3.14
C GLU A 109 -10.43 -7.50 -3.77
N THR A 110 -9.86 -7.48 -4.98
CA THR A 110 -9.37 -8.69 -5.65
C THR A 110 -8.26 -9.36 -4.85
N SER A 111 -7.32 -8.59 -4.32
CA SER A 111 -6.24 -9.10 -3.49
C SER A 111 -6.78 -9.81 -2.24
N VAL A 112 -7.67 -9.16 -1.51
CA VAL A 112 -8.27 -9.74 -0.30
C VAL A 112 -9.09 -10.99 -0.60
N LYS A 113 -9.90 -10.99 -1.67
CA LYS A 113 -10.69 -12.15 -2.10
C LYS A 113 -9.84 -13.35 -2.49
N ASN A 114 -8.61 -13.12 -2.95
CA ASN A 114 -7.63 -14.17 -3.20
C ASN A 114 -6.78 -14.50 -1.97
N ASN A 115 -7.23 -14.09 -0.79
CA ASN A 115 -6.65 -14.40 0.51
C ASN A 115 -5.22 -13.89 0.74
N PHE A 116 -4.79 -12.83 0.08
CA PHE A 116 -3.55 -12.16 0.45
C PHE A 116 -3.70 -11.39 1.75
N ILE A 117 -2.62 -11.30 2.50
CA ILE A 117 -2.43 -10.22 3.45
C ILE A 117 -2.19 -8.96 2.61
N THR A 118 -3.21 -8.11 2.51
CA THR A 118 -3.18 -6.96 1.59
C THR A 118 -2.74 -5.69 2.32
N GLY A 119 -1.64 -5.12 1.88
CA GLY A 119 -1.12 -3.85 2.38
C GLY A 119 -1.33 -2.71 1.39
N MET A 120 -1.39 -1.50 1.92
CA MET A 120 -1.34 -0.28 1.13
C MET A 120 -0.34 0.69 1.73
N HIS A 121 0.56 1.24 0.90
CA HIS A 121 1.46 2.33 1.27
C HIS A 121 1.02 3.63 0.60
N THR A 122 0.63 4.63 1.36
CA THR A 122 -0.02 5.84 0.84
C THR A 122 0.29 7.08 1.68
N LYS A 123 0.09 8.25 1.10
CA LYS A 123 -0.03 9.52 1.84
C LYS A 123 -1.45 9.75 2.39
N LEU A 124 -2.41 8.93 1.99
CA LEU A 124 -3.81 8.97 2.43
C LEU A 124 -4.51 10.31 2.19
N LEU A 125 -4.17 11.00 1.11
CA LEU A 125 -4.80 12.28 0.73
C LEU A 125 -6.19 12.14 0.15
N LYS A 126 -6.43 11.03 -0.50
CA LYS A 126 -7.74 10.62 -1.02
C LYS A 126 -8.14 9.34 -0.31
N ILE A 127 -9.42 9.18 -0.12
CA ILE A 127 -10.02 7.95 0.35
C ILE A 127 -11.42 7.86 -0.23
N SER A 128 -11.76 6.71 -0.81
CA SER A 128 -13.10 6.48 -1.33
C SER A 128 -14.00 5.87 -0.25
N ASN A 129 -15.30 6.12 -0.35
CA ASN A 129 -16.27 5.44 0.51
C ASN A 129 -16.24 3.94 0.30
N LYS A 130 -16.03 3.51 -0.95
CA LYS A 130 -15.92 2.08 -1.30
C LYS A 130 -14.75 1.41 -0.59
N PHE A 131 -13.58 2.07 -0.55
CA PHE A 131 -12.44 1.55 0.20
C PHE A 131 -12.75 1.45 1.70
N LEU A 132 -13.41 2.46 2.28
CA LEU A 132 -13.82 2.43 3.68
C LEU A 132 -14.83 1.31 3.97
N GLU A 133 -15.73 0.99 3.05
CA GLU A 133 -16.63 -0.16 3.14
C GLU A 133 -15.85 -1.47 3.13
N ILE A 134 -14.92 -1.64 2.18
CA ILE A 134 -14.11 -2.85 2.08
C ILE A 134 -13.34 -3.12 3.37
N ILE A 135 -12.63 -2.13 3.91
CA ILE A 135 -11.85 -2.31 5.15
C ILE A 135 -12.69 -2.40 6.42
N SER A 136 -14.00 -2.12 6.33
CA SER A 136 -14.94 -2.29 7.46
C SER A 136 -15.41 -3.73 7.62
N ASP A 137 -15.23 -4.57 6.60
CA ASP A 137 -15.56 -5.99 6.66
C ASP A 137 -14.60 -6.69 7.64
N GLU A 138 -15.15 -7.39 8.62
CA GLU A 138 -14.37 -8.08 9.66
C GLU A 138 -13.47 -9.17 9.09
N SER A 139 -13.90 -9.84 8.04
CA SER A 139 -13.11 -10.88 7.36
C SER A 139 -11.88 -10.32 6.66
N ILE A 140 -11.92 -9.05 6.30
CA ILE A 140 -10.85 -8.32 5.59
C ILE A 140 -9.92 -7.62 6.58
N ARG A 141 -10.47 -7.14 7.68
CA ARG A 141 -9.79 -6.29 8.66
C ARG A 141 -8.46 -6.90 9.15
N ASP A 142 -8.48 -8.18 9.51
CA ASP A 142 -7.31 -8.85 10.08
C ASP A 142 -6.29 -9.27 9.01
N LYS A 143 -6.70 -9.21 7.73
CA LYS A 143 -5.86 -9.54 6.56
C LYS A 143 -5.42 -8.31 5.78
N SER A 144 -5.62 -7.12 6.31
CA SER A 144 -5.25 -5.89 5.60
C SER A 144 -4.61 -4.86 6.52
N TYR A 145 -3.77 -4.01 5.98
CA TYR A 145 -3.20 -2.87 6.68
C TYR A 145 -3.02 -1.66 5.77
N VAL A 146 -3.02 -0.49 6.38
CA VAL A 146 -2.74 0.79 5.73
C VAL A 146 -1.52 1.40 6.39
N SER A 147 -0.46 1.57 5.64
CA SER A 147 0.75 2.28 6.05
C SER A 147 0.70 3.71 5.50
N VAL A 148 0.72 4.68 6.39
CA VAL A 148 0.63 6.10 6.01
C VAL A 148 1.95 6.79 6.28
N SER A 149 2.55 7.36 5.23
CA SER A 149 3.76 8.16 5.37
C SER A 149 3.39 9.57 5.83
N VAL A 150 3.69 9.90 7.08
CA VAL A 150 3.38 11.22 7.67
C VAL A 150 4.61 12.12 7.71
N ASP A 151 5.79 11.60 7.96
CA ASP A 151 7.14 12.21 7.86
C ASP A 151 7.35 13.52 8.67
N ALA A 152 6.31 14.15 9.21
CA ALA A 152 6.41 15.35 10.06
C ALA A 152 5.15 15.52 10.92
N GLY A 153 5.34 16.10 12.11
CA GLY A 153 4.24 16.32 13.08
C GLY A 153 3.60 17.71 13.01
N LYS A 154 4.17 18.65 12.24
CA LYS A 154 3.67 20.03 12.09
C LYS A 154 3.48 20.36 10.62
N LYS A 155 2.46 21.18 10.32
CA LYS A 155 2.11 21.60 8.96
C LYS A 155 3.30 22.21 8.22
N GLU A 156 4.01 23.11 8.87
CA GLU A 156 5.13 23.83 8.27
C GLU A 156 6.27 22.87 7.90
N SER A 157 6.65 22.00 8.82
CA SER A 157 7.67 20.97 8.58
C SER A 157 7.22 20.00 7.50
N TYR A 158 5.94 19.59 7.52
CA TYR A 158 5.37 18.70 6.50
C TYR A 158 5.46 19.33 5.11
N ASN A 159 5.07 20.59 4.98
CA ASN A 159 5.11 21.30 3.71
C ASN A 159 6.54 21.42 3.17
N VAL A 160 7.49 21.75 4.02
CA VAL A 160 8.93 21.84 3.63
C VAL A 160 9.43 20.45 3.18
N THR A 161 9.20 19.42 3.99
CA THR A 161 9.66 18.05 3.71
C THR A 161 9.10 17.51 2.38
N HIS A 162 7.87 17.88 2.04
CA HIS A 162 7.19 17.40 0.83
C HIS A 162 7.19 18.39 -0.33
N GLY A 163 7.92 19.50 -0.24
CA GLY A 163 7.99 20.51 -1.29
C GLY A 163 6.62 21.12 -1.62
N ILE A 164 5.73 21.23 -0.62
CA ILE A 164 4.37 21.72 -0.81
C ILE A 164 4.37 23.25 -0.71
N LYS A 165 3.98 23.90 -1.79
CA LYS A 165 3.83 25.36 -1.87
C LYS A 165 2.40 25.85 -1.57
N SER A 166 1.50 24.95 -1.22
CA SER A 166 0.09 25.27 -0.98
C SER A 166 -0.15 25.80 0.43
N THR A 167 -1.10 26.71 0.56
CA THR A 167 -1.65 27.18 1.84
C THR A 167 -2.61 26.19 2.49
N LEU A 168 -3.04 25.18 1.75
CA LEU A 168 -3.95 24.13 2.25
C LEU A 168 -3.34 23.35 3.40
N ASP A 169 -4.18 22.97 4.34
CA ASP A 169 -3.78 22.10 5.44
C ASP A 169 -3.83 20.63 5.01
N ILE A 170 -2.76 20.22 4.34
CA ILE A 170 -2.63 18.86 3.82
C ILE A 170 -2.43 17.86 4.95
N LEU A 171 -1.63 18.21 5.93
CA LEU A 171 -1.36 17.36 7.09
C LEU A 171 -2.64 17.11 7.90
N GLY A 172 -3.44 18.16 8.16
CA GLY A 172 -4.73 18.01 8.81
C GLY A 172 -5.71 17.14 8.05
N LYS A 173 -5.71 17.24 6.71
CA LYS A 173 -6.50 16.34 5.86
C LYS A 173 -6.06 14.88 5.98
N ILE A 174 -4.76 14.61 6.02
CA ILE A 174 -4.22 13.26 6.22
C ILE A 174 -4.68 12.73 7.58
N PHE A 175 -4.53 13.49 8.66
CA PHE A 175 -4.97 13.06 9.99
C PHE A 175 -6.47 12.77 10.05
N LYS A 176 -7.30 13.61 9.43
CA LYS A 176 -8.74 13.36 9.32
C LYS A 176 -9.03 12.04 8.60
N ASN A 177 -8.30 11.74 7.53
CA ASN A 177 -8.45 10.49 6.80
C ASN A 177 -7.95 9.28 7.62
N ILE A 178 -6.87 9.42 8.37
CA ILE A 178 -6.39 8.40 9.32
C ILE A 178 -7.48 8.08 10.36
N GLU A 179 -8.12 9.11 10.92
CA GLU A 179 -9.22 8.91 11.86
C GLU A 179 -10.42 8.19 11.23
N ASN A 180 -10.75 8.51 9.97
CA ASN A 180 -11.81 7.82 9.25
C ASN A 180 -11.50 6.33 9.06
N VAL A 181 -10.25 6.01 8.68
CA VAL A 181 -9.81 4.61 8.58
C VAL A 181 -9.85 3.92 9.94
N LYS A 182 -9.36 4.59 11.00
CA LYS A 182 -9.41 4.05 12.36
C LYS A 182 -10.82 3.72 12.83
N LYS A 183 -11.78 4.61 12.58
CA LYS A 183 -13.18 4.40 12.98
C LYS A 183 -13.82 3.21 12.26
N LYS A 184 -13.38 2.90 11.05
CA LYS A 184 -13.91 1.80 10.24
C LYS A 184 -13.11 0.50 10.45
N LYS A 185 -11.82 0.61 10.48
CA LYS A 185 -10.92 -0.46 10.86
C LYS A 185 -10.73 -0.37 12.37
N VAL A 186 -11.48 -1.15 13.15
CA VAL A 186 -11.26 -1.21 14.60
C VAL A 186 -9.82 -1.65 14.82
N ILE A 187 -8.93 -0.69 15.05
CA ILE A 187 -7.54 -0.96 15.40
C ILE A 187 -7.58 -1.45 16.85
N ARG A 188 -7.31 -2.73 17.05
CA ARG A 188 -6.98 -3.28 18.35
C ARG A 188 -5.60 -2.84 18.76
#